data_4dd0d7de2a80330add4bf90daf8da511
#
_entry.id   4dd0d7de2a80330add4bf90daf8da511
#
_cell.length_a   1.000
_cell.length_b   1.000
_cell.length_c   1.000
_cell.angle_alpha   90.00
_cell.angle_beta   90.00
_cell.angle_gamma   90.00
#
_symmetry.space_group_name_H-M   'P 1'
#
loop_
_entity.id
_entity.type
_entity.pdbx_description
1 polymer ?
#
loop_
_entity_poly.entity_id
_entity_poly.type
_entity_poly.pdbx_seq_one_letter_code
_entity_poly.pdbx_strand_id
1 'polypeptide(L)'
;MHTISIFVDQNRMPKLASYFECQTHLAKNLRNAANFIIRNLRTGLKKDPVDRTSNENEVIETVRIGIEMANEKLQKDVDRLTKQLQSLPASDPARTKIQKRIENKQKNHPIMPTSDHWMLTYETLDAVMKNTKNPDYYAMPSQANQQVLRKVLKDWKSHFELLASYRQNPGKFKAQPKQPGYIRTPYTTVTFTNQVAKRSDIKGKMHITFPRCLVPLCVGKPEGSYVRTEVKPCYGGYMIYVTFQDAVKTPEAPKNPTRILGLDPGLDNFLTALTNFSATPFIIDGHWLKSINQNFNRKRAVLMSELTRGLDSTKSVKNSARLNRISKNRACQIDGFFYKAAHYIVDFCLKNKVEVIVCGHNKDQKQKINLGANNNQHFVSIPYTRFFWILTCVAAKAGIPVIETEESYTSKASLIDKDPIPVYKEGDRLEYHFSGKRISRGQYESKEGTILNADVNGAGNIIRKVYPNAFDTVSDFSYTNKTVCLLYTSPSPRDA
;
A
#
# COMPACT_ATOMS: atom_id res chain seq x y z
N MET A 1 -6.61 -10.85 -4.92
CA MET A 1 -6.52 -9.73 -5.90
C MET A 1 -5.07 -9.54 -6.33
N HIS A 2 -4.80 -9.35 -7.62
CA HIS A 2 -3.49 -8.96 -8.12
C HIS A 2 -3.53 -7.63 -8.87
N THR A 3 -2.37 -7.02 -9.07
CA THR A 3 -2.27 -5.72 -9.74
C THR A 3 -1.14 -5.74 -10.77
N ILE A 4 -1.47 -5.35 -11.99
CA ILE A 4 -0.50 -5.12 -13.06
C ILE A 4 -0.15 -3.64 -13.08
N SER A 5 1.15 -3.33 -13.17
CA SER A 5 1.63 -1.96 -13.26
C SER A 5 2.20 -1.65 -14.65
N ILE A 6 1.73 -0.55 -15.25
CA ILE A 6 2.15 -0.10 -16.58
C ILE A 6 2.60 1.35 -16.46
N PHE A 7 3.76 1.67 -17.00
CA PHE A 7 4.24 3.06 -17.03
C PHE A 7 3.91 3.73 -18.36
N VAL A 8 3.25 4.88 -18.26
CA VAL A 8 2.85 5.73 -19.39
C VAL A 8 3.60 7.04 -19.31
N ASP A 9 4.25 7.44 -20.38
CA ASP A 9 4.94 8.71 -20.51
C ASP A 9 4.71 9.36 -21.90
N GLN A 10 5.10 10.62 -22.04
CA GLN A 10 4.93 11.39 -23.28
C GLN A 10 5.72 10.81 -24.47
N ASN A 11 6.82 10.10 -24.21
CA ASN A 11 7.68 9.56 -25.30
C ASN A 11 7.08 8.29 -25.92
N ARG A 12 6.48 7.43 -25.07
CA ARG A 12 5.99 6.10 -25.50
C ARG A 12 4.51 6.09 -25.85
N MET A 13 3.70 6.84 -25.09
CA MET A 13 2.24 6.86 -25.22
C MET A 13 1.70 8.29 -25.03
N PRO A 14 2.03 9.23 -25.94
CA PRO A 14 1.74 10.66 -25.76
C PRO A 14 0.26 10.97 -25.54
N LYS A 15 -0.63 10.34 -26.30
CA LYS A 15 -2.09 10.58 -26.17
C LYS A 15 -2.64 10.12 -24.82
N LEU A 16 -2.20 8.97 -24.31
CA LEU A 16 -2.57 8.49 -22.98
C LEU A 16 -1.94 9.33 -21.88
N ALA A 17 -0.68 9.76 -22.05
CA ALA A 17 0.00 10.60 -21.08
C ALA A 17 -0.70 11.96 -20.94
N SER A 18 -1.06 12.62 -22.04
CA SER A 18 -1.81 13.89 -22.02
C SER A 18 -3.20 13.72 -21.41
N TYR A 19 -3.89 12.61 -21.69
CA TYR A 19 -5.16 12.33 -21.04
C TYR A 19 -5.01 12.18 -19.52
N PHE A 20 -4.03 11.42 -19.04
CA PHE A 20 -3.80 11.25 -17.61
C PHE A 20 -3.29 12.52 -16.93
N GLU A 21 -2.56 13.36 -17.64
CA GLU A 21 -2.17 14.68 -17.17
C GLU A 21 -3.40 15.52 -16.82
N CYS A 22 -4.33 15.63 -17.76
CA CYS A 22 -5.61 16.32 -17.56
C CYS A 22 -6.38 15.71 -16.37
N GLN A 23 -6.59 14.40 -16.34
CA GLN A 23 -7.40 13.76 -15.31
C GLN A 23 -6.79 13.88 -13.90
N THR A 24 -5.47 13.77 -13.76
CA THR A 24 -4.79 13.90 -12.47
C THR A 24 -4.73 15.35 -11.98
N HIS A 25 -4.73 16.32 -12.90
CA HIS A 25 -4.87 17.74 -12.59
C HIS A 25 -6.28 18.07 -12.10
N LEU A 26 -7.32 17.65 -12.83
CA LEU A 26 -8.72 17.82 -12.43
C LEU A 26 -9.01 17.15 -11.08
N ALA A 27 -8.48 15.94 -10.85
CA ALA A 27 -8.61 15.26 -9.56
C ALA A 27 -7.97 16.05 -8.40
N LYS A 28 -6.85 16.72 -8.64
CA LYS A 28 -6.22 17.62 -7.65
C LYS A 28 -7.11 18.84 -7.35
N ASN A 29 -7.69 19.46 -8.37
CA ASN A 29 -8.58 20.60 -8.20
C ASN A 29 -9.81 20.21 -7.38
N LEU A 30 -10.52 19.17 -7.80
CA LEU A 30 -11.69 18.64 -7.08
C LEU A 30 -11.37 18.27 -5.64
N ARG A 31 -10.21 17.61 -5.40
CA ARG A 31 -9.77 17.25 -4.04
C ARG A 31 -9.58 18.51 -3.18
N ASN A 32 -8.96 19.55 -3.73
CA ASN A 32 -8.75 20.81 -3.02
C ASN A 32 -10.07 21.55 -2.78
N ALA A 33 -11.00 21.57 -3.74
CA ALA A 33 -12.35 22.14 -3.59
C ALA A 33 -13.14 21.42 -2.48
N ALA A 34 -13.17 20.08 -2.49
CA ALA A 34 -13.81 19.31 -1.44
C ALA A 34 -13.19 19.54 -0.06
N ASN A 35 -11.85 19.61 0.00
CA ASN A 35 -11.15 19.90 1.24
C ASN A 35 -11.40 21.33 1.74
N PHE A 36 -11.55 22.30 0.84
CA PHE A 36 -11.93 23.68 1.17
C PHE A 36 -13.31 23.72 1.84
N ILE A 37 -14.29 23.03 1.28
CA ILE A 37 -15.64 22.94 1.86
C ILE A 37 -15.56 22.33 3.28
N ILE A 38 -14.92 21.18 3.45
CA ILE A 38 -14.87 20.50 4.74
C ILE A 38 -14.13 21.33 5.80
N ARG A 39 -13.03 21.98 5.42
CA ARG A 39 -12.24 22.82 6.36
C ARG A 39 -13.01 24.03 6.84
N ASN A 40 -13.58 24.81 5.93
CA ASN A 40 -14.32 26.04 6.27
C ASN A 40 -15.66 25.73 6.97
N LEU A 41 -16.33 24.65 6.57
CA LEU A 41 -17.52 24.19 7.28
C LEU A 41 -17.20 23.86 8.75
N ARG A 42 -16.14 23.07 8.98
CA ARG A 42 -15.71 22.67 10.33
C ARG A 42 -15.36 23.88 11.20
N THR A 43 -14.64 24.85 10.67
CA THR A 43 -14.23 26.04 11.44
C THR A 43 -15.39 26.99 11.64
N GLY A 44 -16.18 27.23 10.60
CA GLY A 44 -17.30 28.16 10.66
C GLY A 44 -18.45 27.70 11.56
N LEU A 45 -18.75 26.39 11.60
CA LEU A 45 -19.79 25.85 12.51
C LEU A 45 -19.42 25.93 14.01
N LYS A 46 -18.14 26.11 14.33
CA LYS A 46 -17.66 26.25 15.72
C LYS A 46 -17.56 27.69 16.19
N LYS A 47 -17.76 28.65 15.30
CA LYS A 47 -17.71 30.08 15.59
C LYS A 47 -19.10 30.67 15.65
N ASP A 48 -19.25 31.71 16.43
CA ASP A 48 -20.44 32.55 16.34
C ASP A 48 -20.56 33.17 14.96
N PRO A 49 -21.78 33.37 14.42
CA PRO A 49 -21.99 33.91 13.06
C PRO A 49 -21.23 35.20 12.79
N VAL A 50 -21.05 36.06 13.80
CA VAL A 50 -20.35 37.35 13.70
C VAL A 50 -18.83 37.17 13.50
N ASP A 51 -18.25 36.08 14.03
CA ASP A 51 -16.81 35.83 13.99
C ASP A 51 -16.39 35.00 12.76
N ARG A 52 -17.34 34.62 11.92
CA ARG A 52 -17.05 33.83 10.71
C ARG A 52 -16.42 34.68 9.64
N THR A 53 -15.43 34.10 8.96
CA THR A 53 -14.86 34.72 7.74
C THR A 53 -15.85 34.62 6.58
N SER A 54 -15.65 35.47 5.54
CA SER A 54 -16.44 35.41 4.30
C SER A 54 -16.47 33.99 3.69
N ASN A 55 -15.33 33.32 3.63
CA ASN A 55 -15.24 31.94 3.10
C ASN A 55 -16.03 30.92 3.94
N GLU A 56 -16.03 31.08 5.26
CA GLU A 56 -16.80 30.20 6.17
C GLU A 56 -18.30 30.38 5.97
N ASN A 57 -18.77 31.62 5.86
CA ASN A 57 -20.19 31.92 5.59
C ASN A 57 -20.60 31.42 4.18
N GLU A 58 -19.80 31.67 3.16
CA GLU A 58 -20.05 31.19 1.78
C GLU A 58 -20.17 29.65 1.74
N VAL A 59 -19.27 28.95 2.42
CA VAL A 59 -19.28 27.48 2.46
C VAL A 59 -20.51 26.94 3.22
N ILE A 60 -20.86 27.52 4.36
CA ILE A 60 -22.05 27.12 5.14
C ILE A 60 -23.30 27.28 4.28
N GLU A 61 -23.43 28.41 3.58
CA GLU A 61 -24.56 28.68 2.70
C GLU A 61 -24.57 27.74 1.49
N THR A 62 -23.42 27.50 0.87
CA THR A 62 -23.27 26.54 -0.23
C THR A 62 -23.73 25.13 0.18
N VAL A 63 -23.34 24.70 1.37
CA VAL A 63 -23.73 23.39 1.91
C VAL A 63 -25.22 23.35 2.20
N ARG A 64 -25.79 24.41 2.78
CA ARG A 64 -27.23 24.53 3.06
C ARG A 64 -28.05 24.42 1.77
N ILE A 65 -27.75 25.23 0.76
CA ILE A 65 -28.43 25.21 -0.54
C ILE A 65 -28.31 23.82 -1.19
N GLY A 66 -27.12 23.24 -1.19
CA GLY A 66 -26.88 21.93 -1.78
C GLY A 66 -27.69 20.81 -1.13
N ILE A 67 -27.87 20.86 0.19
CA ILE A 67 -28.68 19.91 0.97
C ILE A 67 -30.17 20.13 0.72
N GLU A 68 -30.66 21.38 0.73
CA GLU A 68 -32.04 21.72 0.48
C GLU A 68 -32.47 21.21 -0.91
N MET A 69 -31.71 21.52 -1.97
CA MET A 69 -31.96 21.02 -3.31
C MET A 69 -31.93 19.49 -3.42
N ALA A 70 -31.08 18.84 -2.61
CA ALA A 70 -31.02 17.38 -2.58
C ALA A 70 -32.30 16.79 -1.94
N ASN A 71 -32.74 17.39 -0.83
CA ASN A 71 -33.95 16.95 -0.12
C ASN A 71 -35.21 17.20 -0.93
N GLU A 72 -35.31 18.32 -1.65
CA GLU A 72 -36.42 18.57 -2.59
C GLU A 72 -36.50 17.51 -3.69
N LYS A 73 -35.37 17.15 -4.30
CA LYS A 73 -35.31 16.08 -5.31
C LYS A 73 -35.70 14.73 -4.73
N LEU A 74 -35.21 14.45 -3.52
CA LEU A 74 -35.52 13.21 -2.80
C LEU A 74 -37.02 13.13 -2.48
N GLN A 75 -37.63 14.22 -2.03
CA GLN A 75 -39.08 14.27 -1.76
C GLN A 75 -39.89 13.99 -3.02
N LYS A 76 -39.57 14.65 -4.14
CA LYS A 76 -40.22 14.40 -5.45
C LYS A 76 -40.11 12.93 -5.88
N ASP A 77 -38.93 12.30 -5.64
CA ASP A 77 -38.75 10.88 -5.93
C ASP A 77 -39.56 9.97 -5.01
N VAL A 78 -39.65 10.30 -3.71
CA VAL A 78 -40.45 9.58 -2.73
C VAL A 78 -41.95 9.66 -3.10
N ASP A 79 -42.43 10.87 -3.44
CA ASP A 79 -43.82 11.08 -3.87
C ASP A 79 -44.15 10.27 -5.13
N ARG A 80 -43.25 10.23 -6.11
CA ARG A 80 -43.38 9.40 -7.31
C ARG A 80 -43.46 7.89 -6.97
N LEU A 81 -42.56 7.42 -6.11
CA LEU A 81 -42.54 6.01 -5.68
C LEU A 81 -43.80 5.65 -4.87
N THR A 82 -44.28 6.58 -4.04
CA THR A 82 -45.52 6.42 -3.26
C THR A 82 -46.73 6.29 -4.17
N LYS A 83 -46.86 7.17 -5.19
CA LYS A 83 -47.89 7.04 -6.21
C LYS A 83 -47.83 5.71 -6.94
N GLN A 84 -46.61 5.28 -7.35
CA GLN A 84 -46.40 3.98 -7.97
C GLN A 84 -46.80 2.81 -7.04
N LEU A 85 -46.50 2.90 -5.73
CA LEU A 85 -46.89 1.90 -4.73
C LEU A 85 -48.42 1.80 -4.59
N GLN A 86 -49.10 2.93 -4.64
CA GLN A 86 -50.57 3.00 -4.53
C GLN A 86 -51.25 2.41 -5.78
N SER A 87 -50.65 2.54 -6.96
CA SER A 87 -51.23 2.01 -8.22
C SER A 87 -51.06 0.51 -8.40
N LEU A 88 -50.22 -0.16 -7.60
CA LEU A 88 -49.99 -1.60 -7.71
C LEU A 88 -51.00 -2.42 -6.86
N PRO A 89 -51.46 -3.57 -7.36
CA PRO A 89 -52.28 -4.50 -6.58
C PRO A 89 -51.64 -4.93 -5.26
N ALA A 90 -52.44 -5.21 -4.23
CA ALA A 90 -51.91 -5.58 -2.90
C ALA A 90 -51.02 -6.82 -2.92
N SER A 91 -51.24 -7.76 -3.83
CA SER A 91 -50.50 -9.01 -4.00
C SER A 91 -49.23 -8.89 -4.84
N ASP A 92 -48.93 -7.73 -5.43
CA ASP A 92 -47.77 -7.58 -6.33
C ASP A 92 -46.43 -7.60 -5.55
N PRO A 93 -45.47 -8.51 -5.87
CA PRO A 93 -44.17 -8.59 -5.23
C PRO A 93 -43.33 -7.31 -5.38
N ALA A 94 -43.61 -6.47 -6.37
CA ALA A 94 -42.94 -5.20 -6.59
C ALA A 94 -43.19 -4.20 -5.46
N ARG A 95 -44.31 -4.31 -4.74
CA ARG A 95 -44.65 -3.45 -3.60
C ARG A 95 -43.57 -3.45 -2.53
N THR A 96 -43.10 -4.64 -2.12
CA THR A 96 -42.04 -4.78 -1.11
C THR A 96 -40.73 -4.12 -1.53
N LYS A 97 -40.38 -4.20 -2.81
CA LYS A 97 -39.18 -3.53 -3.35
C LYS A 97 -39.31 -2.01 -3.32
N ILE A 98 -40.49 -1.50 -3.72
CA ILE A 98 -40.75 -0.05 -3.74
C ILE A 98 -40.79 0.49 -2.30
N GLN A 99 -41.46 -0.20 -1.39
CA GLN A 99 -41.51 0.15 0.03
C GLN A 99 -40.11 0.28 0.63
N LYS A 100 -39.27 -0.74 0.45
CA LYS A 100 -37.85 -0.70 0.91
C LYS A 100 -37.05 0.45 0.29
N ARG A 101 -37.35 0.81 -0.97
CA ARG A 101 -36.69 1.96 -1.61
C ARG A 101 -37.09 3.28 -1.01
N ILE A 102 -38.36 3.46 -0.66
CA ILE A 102 -38.87 4.64 0.03
C ILE A 102 -38.23 4.76 1.40
N GLU A 103 -38.29 3.71 2.21
CA GLU A 103 -37.66 3.67 3.55
C GLU A 103 -36.18 4.00 3.52
N ASN A 104 -35.43 3.38 2.58
CA ASN A 104 -34.00 3.67 2.41
C ASN A 104 -33.71 5.12 2.00
N LYS A 105 -34.55 5.71 1.14
CA LYS A 105 -34.43 7.11 0.75
C LYS A 105 -34.70 8.04 1.92
N GLN A 106 -35.75 7.79 2.69
CA GLN A 106 -36.10 8.58 3.88
C GLN A 106 -35.05 8.47 4.99
N LYS A 107 -34.47 7.29 5.20
CA LYS A 107 -33.42 7.06 6.19
C LYS A 107 -32.11 7.76 5.84
N ASN A 108 -31.76 7.82 4.56
CA ASN A 108 -30.44 8.30 4.09
C ASN A 108 -30.52 9.70 3.45
N HIS A 109 -31.40 10.56 3.92
CA HIS A 109 -31.47 11.94 3.42
C HIS A 109 -30.31 12.79 3.93
N PRO A 110 -29.79 13.74 3.14
CA PRO A 110 -28.76 14.67 3.58
C PRO A 110 -29.27 15.54 4.74
N ILE A 111 -28.48 15.61 5.81
CA ILE A 111 -28.78 16.42 6.99
C ILE A 111 -27.78 17.56 7.09
N MET A 112 -28.25 18.74 7.47
CA MET A 112 -27.39 19.90 7.71
C MET A 112 -26.45 19.63 8.89
N PRO A 113 -25.13 19.77 8.72
CA PRO A 113 -24.17 19.55 9.80
C PRO A 113 -24.31 20.62 10.90
N THR A 114 -23.97 20.20 12.13
CA THR A 114 -23.94 21.05 13.31
C THR A 114 -22.51 21.16 13.87
N SER A 115 -22.31 22.01 14.89
CA SER A 115 -21.00 22.14 15.57
C SER A 115 -20.45 20.79 16.07
N ASP A 116 -21.31 19.91 16.58
CA ASP A 116 -20.94 18.62 17.15
C ASP A 116 -20.87 17.51 16.08
N HIS A 117 -21.72 17.59 15.05
CA HIS A 117 -21.80 16.64 13.95
C HIS A 117 -21.50 17.35 12.61
N TRP A 118 -20.34 17.98 12.51
CA TRP A 118 -19.93 18.79 11.37
C TRP A 118 -19.41 17.97 10.16
N MET A 119 -19.06 16.69 10.35
CA MET A 119 -18.46 15.88 9.30
C MET A 119 -19.50 15.44 8.28
N LEU A 120 -19.32 15.90 7.04
CA LEU A 120 -20.18 15.50 5.92
C LEU A 120 -20.06 14.00 5.64
N THR A 121 -21.19 13.35 5.35
CA THR A 121 -21.18 12.03 4.73
C THR A 121 -20.78 12.13 3.26
N TYR A 122 -20.44 11.00 2.65
CA TYR A 122 -20.14 10.97 1.21
C TYR A 122 -21.38 11.42 0.40
N GLU A 123 -22.54 10.95 0.75
CA GLU A 123 -23.81 11.25 0.09
C GLU A 123 -24.13 12.75 0.15
N THR A 124 -23.91 13.36 1.31
CA THR A 124 -24.13 14.81 1.50
C THR A 124 -23.13 15.62 0.69
N LEU A 125 -21.83 15.29 0.74
CA LEU A 125 -20.80 16.01 -0.01
C LEU A 125 -21.02 15.88 -1.53
N ASP A 126 -21.37 14.69 -2.01
CA ASP A 126 -21.69 14.43 -3.43
C ASP A 126 -22.92 15.23 -3.88
N ALA A 127 -23.95 15.27 -3.04
CA ALA A 127 -25.15 16.07 -3.29
C ALA A 127 -24.88 17.57 -3.34
N VAL A 128 -24.09 18.09 -2.41
CA VAL A 128 -23.63 19.50 -2.41
C VAL A 128 -22.90 19.81 -3.71
N MET A 129 -21.87 19.04 -4.06
CA MET A 129 -21.10 19.25 -5.28
C MET A 129 -21.94 19.22 -6.56
N LYS A 130 -22.94 18.33 -6.62
CA LYS A 130 -23.85 18.20 -7.76
C LYS A 130 -24.83 19.37 -7.85
N ASN A 131 -25.50 19.70 -6.77
CA ASN A 131 -26.59 20.66 -6.77
C ASN A 131 -26.08 22.10 -6.90
N THR A 132 -24.92 22.41 -6.35
CA THR A 132 -24.25 23.69 -6.53
C THR A 132 -23.48 23.81 -7.86
N LYS A 133 -23.56 22.76 -8.71
CA LYS A 133 -22.92 22.70 -10.04
C LYS A 133 -21.41 23.02 -9.96
N ASN A 134 -20.72 22.44 -8.95
CA ASN A 134 -19.29 22.69 -8.78
C ASN A 134 -18.51 22.36 -10.07
N PRO A 135 -17.74 23.30 -10.64
CA PRO A 135 -17.09 23.12 -11.94
C PRO A 135 -16.05 22.00 -11.91
N ASP A 136 -15.26 21.86 -10.83
CA ASP A 136 -14.24 20.80 -10.71
C ASP A 136 -14.86 19.41 -10.62
N TYR A 137 -16.08 19.30 -10.03
CA TYR A 137 -16.81 18.05 -9.99
C TYR A 137 -17.29 17.60 -11.38
N TYR A 138 -17.84 18.53 -12.17
CA TYR A 138 -18.37 18.21 -13.51
C TYR A 138 -17.29 18.10 -14.60
N ALA A 139 -16.11 18.66 -14.39
CA ALA A 139 -14.99 18.51 -15.30
C ALA A 139 -14.48 17.05 -15.38
N MET A 140 -14.65 16.28 -14.31
CA MET A 140 -14.21 14.88 -14.25
C MET A 140 -15.30 13.92 -14.72
N PRO A 141 -14.90 12.72 -15.23
CA PRO A 141 -15.86 11.63 -15.48
C PRO A 141 -16.61 11.24 -14.20
N SER A 142 -17.92 10.97 -14.36
CA SER A 142 -18.74 10.41 -13.27
C SER A 142 -18.05 9.21 -12.63
N GLN A 143 -18.23 9.00 -11.35
CA GLN A 143 -17.57 8.00 -10.50
C GLN A 143 -16.07 8.23 -10.29
N ALA A 144 -15.28 8.73 -11.25
CA ALA A 144 -13.91 9.13 -10.98
C ALA A 144 -13.89 10.32 -10.00
N ASN A 145 -14.78 11.32 -10.21
CA ASN A 145 -15.00 12.41 -9.26
C ASN A 145 -15.48 11.89 -7.89
N GLN A 146 -16.42 10.94 -7.87
CA GLN A 146 -16.89 10.31 -6.63
C GLN A 146 -15.77 9.61 -5.85
N GLN A 147 -14.84 8.94 -6.54
CA GLN A 147 -13.68 8.33 -5.87
C GLN A 147 -12.75 9.39 -5.25
N VAL A 148 -12.63 10.57 -5.85
CA VAL A 148 -11.89 11.69 -5.26
C VAL A 148 -12.55 12.14 -3.96
N LEU A 149 -13.88 12.34 -3.93
CA LEU A 149 -14.61 12.74 -2.72
C LEU A 149 -14.48 11.69 -1.61
N ARG A 150 -14.67 10.40 -1.94
CA ARG A 150 -14.49 9.30 -0.98
C ARG A 150 -13.08 9.29 -0.37
N LYS A 151 -12.05 9.58 -1.17
CA LYS A 151 -10.68 9.66 -0.69
C LYS A 151 -10.47 10.84 0.27
N VAL A 152 -11.04 12.01 -0.03
CA VAL A 152 -10.97 13.17 0.88
C VAL A 152 -11.58 12.86 2.23
N LEU A 153 -12.78 12.28 2.24
CA LEU A 153 -13.47 11.89 3.48
C LEU A 153 -12.69 10.82 4.26
N LYS A 154 -12.09 9.85 3.57
CA LYS A 154 -11.21 8.85 4.19
C LYS A 154 -9.98 9.50 4.85
N ASP A 155 -9.36 10.48 4.18
CA ASP A 155 -8.20 11.20 4.74
C ASP A 155 -8.60 11.96 6.03
N TRP A 156 -9.78 12.59 6.06
CA TRP A 156 -10.32 13.23 7.24
C TRP A 156 -10.64 12.24 8.37
N LYS A 157 -11.27 11.12 8.05
CA LYS A 157 -11.55 10.05 9.04
C LYS A 157 -10.25 9.56 9.67
N SER A 158 -9.24 9.25 8.85
CA SER A 158 -7.92 8.81 9.32
C SER A 158 -7.23 9.88 10.21
N HIS A 159 -7.39 11.17 9.88
CA HIS A 159 -6.88 12.25 10.73
C HIS A 159 -7.50 12.22 12.13
N PHE A 160 -8.82 12.00 12.25
CA PHE A 160 -9.47 11.96 13.56
C PHE A 160 -9.13 10.70 14.37
N GLU A 161 -8.98 9.55 13.69
CA GLU A 161 -8.50 8.33 14.32
C GLU A 161 -7.09 8.51 14.90
N LEU A 162 -6.19 9.13 14.11
CA LEU A 162 -4.84 9.48 14.58
C LEU A 162 -4.85 10.50 15.71
N LEU A 163 -5.73 11.50 15.66
CA LEU A 163 -5.86 12.52 16.71
C LEU A 163 -6.39 11.93 18.02
N ALA A 164 -7.34 11.00 17.96
CA ALA A 164 -7.83 10.25 19.11
C ALA A 164 -6.71 9.40 19.73
N SER A 165 -5.94 8.68 18.90
CA SER A 165 -4.78 7.91 19.35
C SER A 165 -3.69 8.81 19.98
N TYR A 166 -3.44 9.99 19.39
CA TYR A 166 -2.51 10.98 19.95
C TYR A 166 -2.94 11.48 21.34
N ARG A 167 -4.25 11.74 21.54
CA ARG A 167 -4.77 12.17 22.85
C ARG A 167 -4.60 11.11 23.92
N GLN A 168 -4.74 9.82 23.56
CA GLN A 168 -4.53 8.70 24.48
C GLN A 168 -3.05 8.48 24.81
N ASN A 169 -2.16 8.62 23.83
CA ASN A 169 -0.73 8.40 24.03
C ASN A 169 0.13 9.33 23.15
N PRO A 170 0.35 10.60 23.60
CA PRO A 170 1.15 11.58 22.86
C PRO A 170 2.59 11.12 22.60
N GLY A 171 3.18 10.35 23.51
CA GLY A 171 4.57 9.87 23.42
C GLY A 171 4.86 8.94 22.25
N LYS A 172 3.83 8.32 21.66
CA LYS A 172 3.97 7.50 20.43
C LYS A 172 4.16 8.33 19.16
N PHE A 173 3.94 9.64 19.22
CA PHE A 173 3.96 10.53 18.06
C PHE A 173 5.10 11.53 18.15
N LYS A 174 5.75 11.85 17.03
CA LYS A 174 6.76 12.92 16.97
C LYS A 174 6.14 14.32 17.12
N ALA A 175 4.89 14.48 16.72
CA ALA A 175 4.12 15.72 16.83
C ALA A 175 2.64 15.43 16.69
N GLN A 176 1.78 16.38 17.10
CA GLN A 176 0.34 16.28 16.91
C GLN A 176 -0.04 16.11 15.43
N PRO A 177 -0.93 15.16 15.09
CA PRO A 177 -1.40 14.95 13.72
C PRO A 177 -2.04 16.21 13.13
N LYS A 178 -1.53 16.66 11.98
CA LYS A 178 -2.07 17.83 11.27
C LYS A 178 -3.28 17.43 10.44
N GLN A 179 -4.26 18.32 10.35
CA GLN A 179 -5.43 18.14 9.49
C GLN A 179 -5.03 18.04 8.00
N PRO A 180 -5.82 17.36 7.15
CA PRO A 180 -5.56 17.23 5.73
C PRO A 180 -5.37 18.60 5.07
N GLY A 181 -4.21 18.79 4.45
CA GLY A 181 -3.83 20.03 3.76
C GLY A 181 -4.27 20.05 2.30
N TYR A 182 -4.05 21.20 1.64
CA TYR A 182 -4.21 21.32 0.19
C TYR A 182 -3.02 20.68 -0.54
N ILE A 183 -3.31 20.01 -1.66
CA ILE A 183 -2.28 19.50 -2.56
C ILE A 183 -1.69 20.68 -3.33
N ARG A 184 -0.38 20.92 -3.13
CA ARG A 184 0.39 21.98 -3.79
C ARG A 184 1.01 21.53 -5.11
N THR A 185 1.23 20.23 -5.28
CA THR A 185 1.71 19.64 -6.55
C THR A 185 0.63 19.76 -7.62
N PRO A 186 0.99 19.88 -8.92
CA PRO A 186 0.01 20.07 -9.98
C PRO A 186 -0.93 18.88 -10.19
N TYR A 187 -0.57 17.69 -9.71
CA TYR A 187 -1.27 16.43 -9.98
C TYR A 187 -1.52 15.62 -8.72
N THR A 188 -2.59 14.81 -8.72
CA THR A 188 -2.86 13.77 -7.71
C THR A 188 -3.33 12.47 -8.35
N THR A 189 -3.36 11.40 -7.57
CA THR A 189 -3.85 10.10 -8.02
C THR A 189 -5.34 10.15 -8.37
N VAL A 190 -5.72 9.55 -9.48
CA VAL A 190 -7.11 9.34 -9.90
C VAL A 190 -7.43 7.84 -10.00
N THR A 191 -8.65 7.47 -9.63
CA THR A 191 -9.13 6.09 -9.69
C THR A 191 -10.34 5.98 -10.61
N PHE A 192 -10.26 5.05 -11.57
CA PHE A 192 -11.36 4.69 -12.46
C PHE A 192 -11.86 3.30 -12.09
N THR A 193 -13.14 3.17 -11.80
CA THR A 193 -13.79 1.88 -11.54
C THR A 193 -14.10 1.17 -12.85
N ASN A 194 -14.40 -0.13 -12.79
CA ASN A 194 -14.84 -0.92 -13.95
C ASN A 194 -16.17 -0.44 -14.56
N GLN A 195 -16.92 0.38 -13.86
CA GLN A 195 -18.15 0.99 -14.39
C GLN A 195 -17.83 2.16 -15.33
N VAL A 196 -16.69 2.81 -15.17
CA VAL A 196 -16.27 4.00 -15.94
C VAL A 196 -15.20 3.66 -16.96
N ALA A 197 -14.14 2.97 -16.55
CA ALA A 197 -13.14 2.46 -17.47
C ALA A 197 -13.54 1.05 -17.89
N LYS A 198 -13.77 0.87 -19.18
CA LYS A 198 -14.33 -0.38 -19.73
C LYS A 198 -13.23 -1.31 -20.23
N ARG A 199 -13.40 -2.60 -19.94
CA ARG A 199 -12.62 -3.66 -20.55
C ARG A 199 -13.07 -3.87 -22.00
N SER A 200 -12.11 -4.08 -22.89
CA SER A 200 -12.30 -4.57 -24.26
C SER A 200 -11.19 -5.56 -24.61
N ASP A 201 -11.48 -6.51 -25.48
CA ASP A 201 -10.49 -7.47 -25.97
C ASP A 201 -10.19 -7.17 -27.45
N ILE A 202 -8.94 -6.80 -27.73
CA ILE A 202 -8.49 -6.44 -29.08
C ILE A 202 -7.33 -7.38 -29.47
N LYS A 203 -7.48 -8.15 -30.54
CA LYS A 203 -6.47 -9.10 -31.03
C LYS A 203 -5.96 -10.06 -29.93
N GLY A 204 -6.88 -10.59 -29.12
CA GLY A 204 -6.57 -11.53 -28.04
C GLY A 204 -5.81 -10.92 -26.84
N LYS A 205 -5.75 -9.60 -26.73
CA LYS A 205 -5.19 -8.88 -25.60
C LYS A 205 -6.25 -7.99 -24.96
N MET A 206 -6.27 -7.97 -23.65
CA MET A 206 -7.13 -7.08 -22.91
C MET A 206 -6.66 -5.64 -23.01
N HIS A 207 -7.61 -4.75 -23.24
CA HIS A 207 -7.43 -3.31 -23.23
C HIS A 207 -8.41 -2.65 -22.26
N ILE A 208 -8.05 -1.46 -21.76
CA ILE A 208 -8.92 -0.62 -20.96
C ILE A 208 -9.15 0.68 -21.70
N THR A 209 -10.41 1.01 -21.94
CA THR A 209 -10.86 2.27 -22.54
C THR A 209 -11.34 3.20 -21.45
N PHE A 210 -10.82 4.42 -21.42
CA PHE A 210 -11.20 5.47 -20.48
C PHE A 210 -12.23 6.42 -21.10
N PRO A 211 -13.13 7.03 -20.29
CA PRO A 211 -14.10 8.00 -20.81
C PRO A 211 -13.41 9.16 -21.50
N ARG A 212 -13.89 9.52 -22.68
CA ARG A 212 -13.35 10.63 -23.51
C ARG A 212 -11.87 10.45 -23.92
N CYS A 213 -11.33 9.24 -23.80
CA CYS A 213 -10.00 8.88 -24.27
C CYS A 213 -10.08 8.08 -25.57
N LEU A 214 -9.39 8.55 -26.61
CA LEU A 214 -9.43 7.93 -27.95
C LEU A 214 -8.54 6.68 -28.05
N VAL A 215 -7.60 6.50 -27.10
CA VAL A 215 -6.61 5.41 -27.18
C VAL A 215 -6.79 4.48 -25.98
N PRO A 216 -7.04 3.18 -26.20
CA PRO A 216 -7.13 2.21 -25.14
C PRO A 216 -5.74 1.84 -24.60
N LEU A 217 -5.67 1.54 -23.30
CA LEU A 217 -4.46 1.02 -22.66
C LEU A 217 -4.39 -0.50 -22.81
N CYS A 218 -3.35 -1.01 -23.47
CA CYS A 218 -3.11 -2.45 -23.55
C CYS A 218 -2.56 -2.97 -22.22
N VAL A 219 -3.21 -4.01 -21.65
CA VAL A 219 -2.83 -4.66 -20.39
C VAL A 219 -2.20 -6.03 -20.61
N GLY A 220 -2.40 -6.64 -21.79
CA GLY A 220 -1.91 -7.97 -22.12
C GLY A 220 -2.97 -9.06 -21.92
N LYS A 221 -2.61 -10.16 -21.26
CA LYS A 221 -3.51 -11.30 -20.98
C LYS A 221 -3.60 -11.52 -19.46
N PRO A 222 -4.26 -10.65 -18.70
CA PRO A 222 -4.40 -10.84 -17.26
C PRO A 222 -5.42 -11.95 -16.96
N GLU A 223 -5.18 -12.63 -15.84
CA GLU A 223 -6.16 -13.53 -15.24
C GLU A 223 -7.12 -12.75 -14.34
N GLY A 224 -8.33 -13.28 -14.13
CA GLY A 224 -9.33 -12.69 -13.23
C GLY A 224 -10.19 -11.61 -13.83
N SER A 225 -11.11 -11.08 -13.03
CA SER A 225 -12.05 -10.03 -13.42
C SER A 225 -11.49 -8.63 -13.10
N TYR A 226 -11.61 -7.72 -14.05
CA TYR A 226 -11.18 -6.33 -13.90
C TYR A 226 -12.01 -5.58 -12.85
N VAL A 227 -11.34 -4.94 -11.89
CA VAL A 227 -11.98 -4.20 -10.79
C VAL A 227 -11.84 -2.69 -10.95
N ARG A 228 -10.61 -2.21 -11.10
CA ARG A 228 -10.32 -0.77 -11.18
C ARG A 228 -8.95 -0.48 -11.78
N THR A 229 -8.80 0.75 -12.23
CA THR A 229 -7.50 1.33 -12.64
C THR A 229 -7.18 2.55 -11.77
N GLU A 230 -6.01 2.56 -11.17
CA GLU A 230 -5.48 3.69 -10.42
C GLU A 230 -4.31 4.31 -11.18
N VAL A 231 -4.37 5.62 -11.43
CA VAL A 231 -3.35 6.39 -12.15
C VAL A 231 -2.61 7.27 -11.17
N LYS A 232 -1.32 6.99 -10.97
CA LYS A 232 -0.48 7.71 -10.02
C LYS A 232 0.61 8.49 -10.75
N PRO A 233 0.64 9.83 -10.64
CA PRO A 233 1.75 10.65 -11.16
C PRO A 233 3.07 10.27 -10.47
N CYS A 234 4.07 9.87 -11.23
CA CYS A 234 5.41 9.60 -10.71
C CYS A 234 6.45 9.54 -11.83
N TYR A 235 7.70 9.77 -11.51
CA TYR A 235 8.85 9.66 -12.42
C TYR A 235 8.72 10.47 -13.72
N GLY A 236 8.02 11.60 -13.70
CA GLY A 236 7.78 12.42 -14.89
C GLY A 236 6.78 11.82 -15.88
N GLY A 237 5.97 10.88 -15.45
CA GLY A 237 4.89 10.24 -16.18
C GLY A 237 3.84 9.70 -15.21
N TYR A 238 3.20 8.59 -15.59
CA TYR A 238 2.09 7.99 -14.85
C TYR A 238 2.30 6.50 -14.67
N MET A 239 2.30 6.02 -13.43
CA MET A 239 2.20 4.60 -13.13
C MET A 239 0.73 4.21 -13.05
N ILE A 240 0.33 3.30 -13.90
CA ILE A 240 -1.04 2.79 -14.01
C ILE A 240 -1.10 1.45 -13.32
N TYR A 241 -1.90 1.36 -12.26
CA TYR A 241 -2.14 0.13 -11.51
C TYR A 241 -3.51 -0.43 -11.88
N VAL A 242 -3.52 -1.55 -12.58
CA VAL A 242 -4.75 -2.25 -12.98
C VAL A 242 -4.97 -3.42 -12.04
N THR A 243 -6.05 -3.37 -11.28
CA THR A 243 -6.39 -4.37 -10.24
C THR A 243 -7.40 -5.36 -10.78
N PHE A 244 -7.12 -6.66 -10.56
CA PHE A 244 -7.96 -7.79 -10.90
C PHE A 244 -8.37 -8.55 -9.65
N GLN A 245 -9.55 -9.10 -9.67
CA GLN A 245 -10.01 -10.05 -8.68
C GLN A 245 -9.80 -11.46 -9.22
N ASP A 246 -8.94 -12.22 -8.54
CA ASP A 246 -8.66 -13.60 -8.86
C ASP A 246 -9.64 -14.52 -8.14
N ALA A 247 -9.80 -15.73 -8.67
CA ALA A 247 -10.46 -16.82 -7.96
C ALA A 247 -9.61 -17.38 -6.82
N VAL A 248 -8.33 -17.02 -6.76
CA VAL A 248 -7.37 -17.50 -5.75
C VAL A 248 -7.76 -16.95 -4.39
N LYS A 249 -8.19 -17.83 -3.51
CA LYS A 249 -8.35 -17.52 -2.08
C LYS A 249 -6.96 -17.43 -1.43
N THR A 250 -6.80 -16.52 -0.47
CA THR A 250 -5.60 -16.53 0.37
C THR A 250 -5.57 -17.86 1.14
N PRO A 251 -4.53 -18.69 0.99
CA PRO A 251 -4.47 -19.96 1.69
C PRO A 251 -4.38 -19.71 3.19
N GLU A 252 -5.11 -20.53 3.96
CA GLU A 252 -5.05 -20.49 5.42
C GLU A 252 -3.82 -21.24 5.92
N ALA A 253 -3.17 -20.69 6.93
CA ALA A 253 -2.00 -21.33 7.52
C ALA A 253 -2.43 -22.56 8.33
N PRO A 254 -1.78 -23.72 8.14
CA PRO A 254 -2.06 -24.92 8.91
C PRO A 254 -1.72 -24.70 10.38
N LYS A 255 -2.51 -25.30 11.29
CA LYS A 255 -2.25 -25.21 12.74
C LYS A 255 -0.98 -25.94 13.14
N ASN A 256 -0.73 -27.11 12.57
CA ASN A 256 0.41 -27.97 12.86
C ASN A 256 1.09 -28.40 11.55
N PRO A 257 1.83 -27.51 10.88
CA PRO A 257 2.55 -27.85 9.67
C PRO A 257 3.76 -28.74 9.98
N THR A 258 4.02 -29.71 9.11
CA THR A 258 5.19 -30.60 9.23
C THR A 258 6.39 -30.01 8.47
N ARG A 259 6.16 -29.21 7.44
CA ARG A 259 7.22 -28.68 6.57
C ARG A 259 7.12 -27.16 6.46
N ILE A 260 8.01 -26.47 7.16
CA ILE A 260 8.02 -25.03 7.34
C ILE A 260 9.29 -24.44 6.73
N LEU A 261 9.17 -23.29 6.07
CA LEU A 261 10.30 -22.47 5.65
C LEU A 261 10.32 -21.16 6.45
N GLY A 262 11.40 -20.89 7.17
CA GLY A 262 11.67 -19.61 7.83
C GLY A 262 12.52 -18.69 6.95
N LEU A 263 12.20 -17.41 6.92
CA LEU A 263 12.92 -16.37 6.18
C LEU A 263 13.35 -15.24 7.13
N ASP A 264 14.66 -15.03 7.23
CA ASP A 264 15.27 -13.92 7.98
C ASP A 264 15.78 -12.85 7.01
N PRO A 265 15.21 -11.63 6.98
CA PRO A 265 15.67 -10.54 6.13
C PRO A 265 16.92 -9.87 6.69
N GLY A 266 17.92 -9.67 5.83
CA GLY A 266 19.18 -9.06 6.19
C GLY A 266 19.67 -8.02 5.17
N LEU A 267 20.80 -7.39 5.43
CA LEU A 267 21.37 -6.34 4.57
C LEU A 267 22.37 -6.89 3.55
N ASP A 268 23.35 -7.67 3.98
CA ASP A 268 24.35 -8.31 3.13
C ASP A 268 23.77 -9.56 2.50
N ASN A 269 23.14 -10.37 3.32
CA ASN A 269 22.26 -11.44 2.94
C ASN A 269 20.86 -10.87 2.85
N PHE A 270 20.32 -10.72 1.62
CA PHE A 270 18.96 -10.16 1.45
C PHE A 270 17.91 -10.99 2.20
N LEU A 271 18.05 -12.30 2.13
CA LEU A 271 17.25 -13.26 2.88
C LEU A 271 18.08 -14.50 3.19
N THR A 272 17.96 -14.99 4.41
CA THR A 272 18.44 -16.31 4.80
C THR A 272 17.24 -17.23 5.04
N ALA A 273 17.25 -18.40 4.43
CA ALA A 273 16.19 -19.37 4.45
C ALA A 273 16.61 -20.66 5.16
N LEU A 274 15.80 -21.11 6.12
CA LEU A 274 15.97 -22.38 6.82
C LEU A 274 14.64 -23.14 6.84
N THR A 275 14.72 -24.48 6.75
CA THR A 275 13.57 -25.36 6.94
C THR A 275 13.68 -26.13 8.26
N ASN A 276 12.55 -26.61 8.79
CA ASN A 276 12.50 -27.50 9.94
C ASN A 276 12.67 -28.98 9.58
N PHE A 277 13.16 -29.26 8.38
CA PHE A 277 13.41 -30.64 7.89
C PHE A 277 14.72 -30.64 7.10
N SER A 278 15.19 -31.87 6.74
CA SER A 278 16.47 -32.06 6.05
C SER A 278 16.45 -31.49 4.62
N ALA A 279 16.63 -30.17 4.50
CA ALA A 279 16.89 -29.50 3.23
C ALA A 279 17.97 -28.42 3.44
N THR A 280 18.87 -28.30 2.50
CA THR A 280 20.00 -27.34 2.60
C THR A 280 19.50 -25.92 2.73
N PRO A 281 19.88 -25.18 3.80
CA PRO A 281 19.61 -23.76 3.93
C PRO A 281 20.19 -22.98 2.76
N PHE A 282 19.57 -21.87 2.39
CA PHE A 282 20.09 -21.02 1.35
C PHE A 282 20.05 -19.54 1.72
N ILE A 283 20.95 -18.79 1.12
CA ILE A 283 21.06 -17.33 1.30
C ILE A 283 20.86 -16.69 -0.07
N ILE A 284 19.95 -15.73 -0.16
CA ILE A 284 19.81 -14.86 -1.33
C ILE A 284 20.71 -13.65 -1.12
N ASP A 285 21.72 -13.49 -1.99
CA ASP A 285 22.68 -12.40 -1.91
C ASP A 285 22.08 -11.01 -2.09
N GLY A 286 22.40 -10.08 -1.21
CA GLY A 286 21.95 -8.69 -1.20
C GLY A 286 22.91 -7.67 -1.79
N HIS A 287 24.14 -8.06 -2.13
CA HIS A 287 25.18 -7.13 -2.60
C HIS A 287 24.78 -6.36 -3.86
N TRP A 288 24.03 -7.01 -4.75
CA TRP A 288 23.51 -6.35 -5.96
C TRP A 288 22.53 -5.21 -5.64
N LEU A 289 21.60 -5.42 -4.69
CA LEU A 289 20.69 -4.36 -4.22
C LEU A 289 21.47 -3.19 -3.61
N LYS A 290 22.52 -3.46 -2.85
CA LYS A 290 23.40 -2.43 -2.29
C LYS A 290 24.08 -1.65 -3.41
N SER A 291 24.65 -2.33 -4.41
CA SER A 291 25.30 -1.71 -5.55
C SER A 291 24.37 -0.76 -6.32
N ILE A 292 23.12 -1.19 -6.60
CA ILE A 292 22.11 -0.33 -7.25
C ILE A 292 21.85 0.92 -6.40
N ASN A 293 21.65 0.75 -5.09
CA ASN A 293 21.33 1.85 -4.19
C ASN A 293 22.52 2.83 -4.08
N GLN A 294 23.75 2.36 -3.98
CA GLN A 294 24.93 3.19 -3.95
C GLN A 294 25.13 3.98 -5.26
N ASN A 295 25.00 3.30 -6.41
CA ASN A 295 25.08 3.96 -7.71
C ASN A 295 23.99 5.02 -7.90
N PHE A 296 22.76 4.71 -7.48
CA PHE A 296 21.64 5.67 -7.49
C PHE A 296 21.94 6.87 -6.59
N ASN A 297 22.41 6.66 -5.35
CA ASN A 297 22.70 7.73 -4.41
C ASN A 297 23.80 8.64 -4.93
N ARG A 298 24.89 8.08 -5.49
CA ARG A 298 25.98 8.83 -6.13
C ARG A 298 25.48 9.68 -7.29
N LYS A 299 24.74 9.10 -8.23
CA LYS A 299 24.17 9.83 -9.37
C LYS A 299 23.16 10.89 -8.94
N ARG A 300 22.33 10.58 -7.93
CA ARG A 300 21.38 11.53 -7.38
C ARG A 300 22.07 12.72 -6.71
N ALA A 301 23.14 12.50 -5.95
CA ALA A 301 23.90 13.57 -5.30
C ALA A 301 24.47 14.55 -6.31
N VAL A 302 25.10 14.06 -7.40
CA VAL A 302 25.62 14.89 -8.49
C VAL A 302 24.51 15.72 -9.13
N LEU A 303 23.40 15.08 -9.53
CA LEU A 303 22.28 15.76 -10.18
C LEU A 303 21.62 16.79 -9.25
N MET A 304 21.50 16.49 -7.96
CA MET A 304 20.96 17.46 -7.00
C MET A 304 21.90 18.65 -6.81
N SER A 305 23.21 18.43 -6.73
CA SER A 305 24.20 19.52 -6.67
C SER A 305 24.11 20.43 -7.90
N GLU A 306 24.00 19.85 -9.11
CA GLU A 306 23.81 20.62 -10.35
C GLU A 306 22.50 21.45 -10.33
N LEU A 307 21.39 20.84 -9.88
CA LEU A 307 20.07 21.47 -9.83
C LEU A 307 19.95 22.59 -8.78
N THR A 308 20.74 22.53 -7.73
CA THR A 308 20.70 23.50 -6.62
C THR A 308 21.82 24.54 -6.68
N ARG A 309 22.73 24.42 -7.64
CA ARG A 309 23.87 25.35 -7.79
C ARG A 309 23.40 26.79 -7.97
N GLY A 310 23.82 27.69 -7.10
CA GLY A 310 23.49 29.10 -7.15
C GLY A 310 22.02 29.45 -6.78
N LEU A 311 21.24 28.48 -6.32
CA LEU A 311 19.89 28.71 -5.86
C LEU A 311 19.83 28.80 -4.34
N ASP A 312 19.01 29.74 -3.85
CA ASP A 312 18.63 29.79 -2.45
C ASP A 312 17.88 28.49 -2.07
N SER A 313 18.07 28.02 -0.85
CA SER A 313 17.47 26.79 -0.30
C SER A 313 15.93 26.77 -0.43
N THR A 314 15.29 27.95 -0.43
CA THR A 314 13.84 28.13 -0.61
C THR A 314 13.38 27.95 -2.05
N LYS A 315 14.27 28.18 -3.04
CA LYS A 315 13.98 28.11 -4.48
C LYS A 315 14.51 26.83 -5.14
N SER A 316 14.98 25.85 -4.36
CA SER A 316 15.60 24.63 -4.91
C SER A 316 14.66 23.83 -5.81
N VAL A 317 15.11 23.54 -7.03
CA VAL A 317 14.44 22.65 -7.97
C VAL A 317 14.58 21.22 -7.46
N LYS A 318 13.47 20.60 -7.03
CA LYS A 318 13.48 19.28 -6.39
C LYS A 318 13.43 18.10 -7.37
N ASN A 319 13.27 18.37 -8.67
CA ASN A 319 13.05 17.32 -9.66
C ASN A 319 13.53 17.72 -11.07
N SER A 320 13.96 16.73 -11.85
CA SER A 320 14.31 16.88 -13.26
C SER A 320 13.99 15.59 -14.04
N ALA A 321 13.90 15.68 -15.38
CA ALA A 321 13.68 14.49 -16.23
C ALA A 321 14.77 13.42 -16.01
N ARG A 322 16.03 13.87 -15.82
CA ARG A 322 17.17 12.98 -15.58
C ARG A 322 17.06 12.29 -14.22
N LEU A 323 16.67 13.02 -13.17
CA LEU A 323 16.44 12.47 -11.82
C LEU A 323 15.26 11.49 -11.82
N ASN A 324 14.19 11.80 -12.52
CA ASN A 324 13.04 10.90 -12.70
C ASN A 324 13.44 9.60 -13.37
N ARG A 325 14.25 9.67 -14.44
CA ARG A 325 14.73 8.48 -15.17
C ARG A 325 15.56 7.55 -14.30
N ILE A 326 16.55 8.08 -13.55
CA ILE A 326 17.36 7.23 -12.67
C ILE A 326 16.54 6.65 -11.51
N SER A 327 15.56 7.39 -10.97
CA SER A 327 14.67 6.92 -9.91
C SER A 327 13.77 5.79 -10.39
N LYS A 328 13.20 5.92 -11.60
CA LYS A 328 12.40 4.87 -12.24
C LYS A 328 13.23 3.61 -12.50
N ASN A 329 14.42 3.77 -13.11
CA ASN A 329 15.29 2.62 -13.42
C ASN A 329 15.66 1.85 -12.14
N ARG A 330 16.02 2.56 -11.06
CA ARG A 330 16.26 1.93 -9.76
C ARG A 330 15.03 1.14 -9.26
N ALA A 331 13.85 1.74 -9.30
CA ALA A 331 12.62 1.07 -8.86
C ALA A 331 12.34 -0.21 -9.68
N CYS A 332 12.48 -0.15 -11.00
CA CYS A 332 12.29 -1.31 -11.87
C CYS A 332 13.33 -2.43 -11.62
N GLN A 333 14.58 -2.06 -11.35
CA GLN A 333 15.63 -3.04 -11.03
C GLN A 333 15.36 -3.74 -9.71
N ILE A 334 14.97 -3.00 -8.66
CA ILE A 334 14.62 -3.57 -7.35
C ILE A 334 13.41 -4.49 -7.47
N ASP A 335 12.35 -4.05 -8.17
CA ASP A 335 11.16 -4.86 -8.38
C ASP A 335 11.49 -6.15 -9.15
N GLY A 336 12.31 -6.08 -10.21
CA GLY A 336 12.77 -7.25 -10.94
C GLY A 336 13.51 -8.27 -10.08
N PHE A 337 14.37 -7.78 -9.17
CA PHE A 337 15.04 -8.65 -8.19
C PHE A 337 14.04 -9.30 -7.23
N PHE A 338 13.09 -8.53 -6.71
CA PHE A 338 12.08 -9.05 -5.79
C PHE A 338 11.22 -10.14 -6.40
N TYR A 339 10.79 -9.99 -7.65
CA TYR A 339 10.05 -11.03 -8.35
C TYR A 339 10.89 -12.30 -8.55
N LYS A 340 12.17 -12.16 -8.95
CA LYS A 340 13.07 -13.31 -9.08
C LYS A 340 13.25 -14.04 -7.74
N ALA A 341 13.48 -13.28 -6.66
CA ALA A 341 13.61 -13.85 -5.32
C ALA A 341 12.33 -14.56 -4.86
N ALA A 342 11.16 -13.96 -5.06
CA ALA A 342 9.88 -14.55 -4.69
C ALA A 342 9.60 -15.85 -5.47
N HIS A 343 9.84 -15.87 -6.77
CA HIS A 343 9.68 -17.08 -7.58
C HIS A 343 10.67 -18.16 -7.15
N TYR A 344 11.94 -17.84 -6.94
CA TYR A 344 12.93 -18.81 -6.45
C TYR A 344 12.49 -19.47 -5.13
N ILE A 345 11.99 -18.66 -4.18
CA ILE A 345 11.51 -19.15 -2.87
C ILE A 345 10.30 -20.06 -3.08
N VAL A 346 9.33 -19.66 -3.89
CA VAL A 346 8.11 -20.45 -4.13
C VAL A 346 8.43 -21.74 -4.87
N ASP A 347 9.32 -21.72 -5.87
CA ASP A 347 9.78 -22.92 -6.58
C ASP A 347 10.51 -23.90 -5.61
N PHE A 348 11.33 -23.38 -4.70
CA PHE A 348 11.93 -24.17 -3.64
C PHE A 348 10.86 -24.80 -2.73
N CYS A 349 9.84 -24.04 -2.34
CA CYS A 349 8.74 -24.53 -1.52
C CYS A 349 7.95 -25.64 -2.21
N LEU A 350 7.61 -25.48 -3.48
CA LEU A 350 6.89 -26.49 -4.26
C LEU A 350 7.71 -27.78 -4.40
N LYS A 351 9.00 -27.67 -4.73
CA LYS A 351 9.91 -28.81 -4.85
C LYS A 351 10.04 -29.61 -3.54
N ASN A 352 10.05 -28.90 -2.41
CA ASN A 352 10.23 -29.48 -1.10
C ASN A 352 8.92 -29.67 -0.33
N LYS A 353 7.75 -29.48 -0.95
CA LYS A 353 6.42 -29.64 -0.36
C LYS A 353 6.26 -28.82 0.95
N VAL A 354 6.76 -27.59 0.97
CA VAL A 354 6.62 -26.68 2.11
C VAL A 354 5.16 -26.27 2.25
N GLU A 355 4.62 -26.37 3.46
CA GLU A 355 3.21 -26.10 3.77
C GLU A 355 2.97 -24.66 4.16
N VAL A 356 3.99 -23.98 4.72
CA VAL A 356 3.89 -22.59 5.17
C VAL A 356 5.25 -21.89 5.15
N ILE A 357 5.25 -20.61 4.81
CA ILE A 357 6.42 -19.72 4.88
C ILE A 357 6.22 -18.78 6.08
N VAL A 358 7.22 -18.69 6.95
CA VAL A 358 7.25 -17.78 8.09
C VAL A 358 8.34 -16.72 7.83
N CYS A 359 7.97 -15.45 7.81
CA CYS A 359 8.88 -14.34 7.54
C CYS A 359 9.06 -13.48 8.79
N GLY A 360 10.28 -13.16 9.14
CA GLY A 360 10.58 -12.11 10.08
C GLY A 360 10.28 -10.73 9.44
N HIS A 361 9.50 -9.88 10.11
CA HIS A 361 9.22 -8.53 9.63
C HIS A 361 8.78 -7.58 10.72
N ASN A 362 9.64 -6.68 11.11
CA ASN A 362 9.31 -5.60 12.04
C ASN A 362 8.78 -4.38 11.29
N LYS A 363 7.48 -4.20 11.26
CA LYS A 363 6.80 -3.11 10.48
C LYS A 363 7.27 -1.70 10.84
N ASP A 364 7.67 -1.45 12.09
CA ASP A 364 8.04 -0.12 12.59
C ASP A 364 9.55 0.08 12.84
N GLN A 365 10.37 -0.91 12.57
CA GLN A 365 11.81 -0.92 12.85
C GLN A 365 12.57 0.23 12.18
N LYS A 366 12.14 0.65 10.97
CA LYS A 366 12.80 1.74 10.19
C LYS A 366 12.69 3.12 10.83
N GLN A 367 11.81 3.33 11.79
CA GLN A 367 11.58 4.66 12.38
C GLN A 367 12.48 4.95 13.59
N LYS A 368 12.98 3.93 14.28
CA LYS A 368 13.72 4.06 15.56
C LYS A 368 15.17 3.53 15.49
N ILE A 369 15.61 2.96 14.37
CA ILE A 369 16.96 2.41 14.27
C ILE A 369 17.99 3.51 14.02
N ASN A 370 18.97 3.62 14.93
CA ASN A 370 20.18 4.39 14.74
C ASN A 370 21.40 3.46 14.66
N LEU A 371 21.61 2.87 13.47
CA LEU A 371 22.77 2.01 13.17
C LEU A 371 23.98 2.79 12.65
N GLY A 372 24.01 4.11 12.82
CA GLY A 372 24.98 5.01 12.19
C GLY A 372 24.57 5.44 10.78
N ALA A 373 25.06 6.59 10.32
CA ALA A 373 24.62 7.24 9.07
C ALA A 373 24.70 6.32 7.84
N ASN A 374 25.79 5.56 7.67
CA ASN A 374 26.01 4.68 6.53
C ASN A 374 25.08 3.45 6.54
N ASN A 375 24.91 2.80 7.69
CA ASN A 375 24.05 1.64 7.80
C ASN A 375 22.58 2.01 7.70
N ASN A 376 22.17 3.14 8.27
CA ASN A 376 20.80 3.67 8.12
C ASN A 376 20.48 3.96 6.65
N GLN A 377 21.42 4.54 5.89
CA GLN A 377 21.22 4.82 4.47
C GLN A 377 21.05 3.53 3.64
N HIS A 378 21.75 2.45 3.99
CA HIS A 378 21.64 1.17 3.30
C HIS A 378 20.35 0.42 3.68
N PHE A 379 20.03 0.34 4.97
CA PHE A 379 18.87 -0.38 5.48
C PHE A 379 17.53 0.26 5.05
N VAL A 380 17.43 1.59 5.13
CA VAL A 380 16.20 2.34 4.75
C VAL A 380 15.91 2.24 3.25
N SER A 381 16.92 1.96 2.41
CA SER A 381 16.77 1.98 0.95
C SER A 381 16.16 0.71 0.35
N ILE A 382 16.07 -0.41 1.09
CA ILE A 382 15.45 -1.67 0.63
C ILE A 382 13.99 -1.71 1.11
N PRO A 383 12.99 -1.72 0.21
CA PRO A 383 11.57 -1.73 0.61
C PRO A 383 11.06 -3.15 0.91
N TYR A 384 11.46 -3.74 2.06
CA TYR A 384 11.07 -5.11 2.45
C TYR A 384 9.55 -5.35 2.47
N THR A 385 8.76 -4.38 2.95
CA THR A 385 7.29 -4.48 2.93
C THR A 385 6.75 -4.75 1.51
N ARG A 386 7.39 -4.15 0.47
CA ARG A 386 7.02 -4.43 -0.92
C ARG A 386 7.44 -5.83 -1.35
N PHE A 387 8.61 -6.29 -0.92
CA PHE A 387 9.07 -7.65 -1.20
C PHE A 387 8.12 -8.70 -0.59
N PHE A 388 7.78 -8.57 0.70
CA PHE A 388 6.87 -9.51 1.36
C PHE A 388 5.47 -9.51 0.75
N TRP A 389 4.99 -8.35 0.31
CA TRP A 389 3.75 -8.29 -0.45
C TRP A 389 3.84 -9.07 -1.78
N ILE A 390 4.93 -8.93 -2.53
CA ILE A 390 5.17 -9.70 -3.77
C ILE A 390 5.25 -11.19 -3.46
N LEU A 391 6.01 -11.59 -2.44
CA LEU A 391 6.15 -12.98 -2.02
C LEU A 391 4.79 -13.58 -1.65
N THR A 392 4.01 -12.88 -0.84
CA THR A 392 2.65 -13.31 -0.46
C THR A 392 1.75 -13.51 -1.69
N CYS A 393 1.83 -12.62 -2.67
CA CYS A 393 1.04 -12.76 -3.91
C CYS A 393 1.48 -13.97 -4.76
N VAL A 394 2.79 -14.21 -4.88
CA VAL A 394 3.33 -15.35 -5.64
C VAL A 394 3.05 -16.67 -4.92
N ALA A 395 3.28 -16.74 -3.61
CA ALA A 395 3.03 -17.91 -2.78
C ALA A 395 1.54 -18.29 -2.72
N ALA A 396 0.64 -17.30 -2.62
CA ALA A 396 -0.80 -17.55 -2.63
C ALA A 396 -1.28 -18.22 -3.93
N LYS A 397 -0.69 -17.87 -5.08
CA LYS A 397 -0.99 -18.55 -6.36
C LYS A 397 -0.57 -20.03 -6.37
N ALA A 398 0.47 -20.35 -5.61
CA ALA A 398 0.96 -21.72 -5.41
C ALA A 398 0.24 -22.45 -4.25
N GLY A 399 -0.75 -21.81 -3.58
CA GLY A 399 -1.47 -22.38 -2.46
C GLY A 399 -0.69 -22.37 -1.15
N ILE A 400 0.42 -21.61 -1.04
CA ILE A 400 1.31 -21.59 0.13
C ILE A 400 1.03 -20.33 0.95
N PRO A 401 0.62 -20.44 2.22
CA PRO A 401 0.42 -19.29 3.11
C PRO A 401 1.75 -18.68 3.55
N VAL A 402 1.76 -17.35 3.72
CA VAL A 402 2.88 -16.59 4.26
C VAL A 402 2.45 -15.90 5.55
N ILE A 403 3.17 -16.17 6.65
CA ILE A 403 2.96 -15.54 7.96
C ILE A 403 4.09 -14.55 8.21
N GLU A 404 3.75 -13.31 8.54
CA GLU A 404 4.71 -12.32 9.02
C GLU A 404 4.72 -12.32 10.56
N THR A 405 5.89 -12.45 11.17
CA THR A 405 6.09 -12.36 12.62
C THR A 405 7.14 -11.33 12.98
N GLU A 406 7.12 -10.84 14.21
CA GLU A 406 8.12 -9.90 14.71
C GLU A 406 9.46 -10.62 15.00
N GLU A 407 10.58 -9.90 14.90
CA GLU A 407 11.95 -10.47 14.95
C GLU A 407 12.66 -10.28 16.29
N SER A 408 11.99 -9.77 17.34
CA SER A 408 12.66 -9.47 18.60
C SER A 408 13.35 -10.73 19.15
N TYR A 409 14.62 -10.56 19.52
CA TYR A 409 15.47 -11.58 20.13
C TYR A 409 15.79 -12.82 19.28
N THR A 410 15.30 -12.95 18.04
CA THR A 410 15.56 -14.12 17.20
C THR A 410 17.03 -14.31 16.86
N SER A 411 17.80 -13.23 16.72
CA SER A 411 19.25 -13.28 16.50
C SER A 411 20.09 -13.50 17.78
N LYS A 412 19.47 -13.37 18.96
CA LYS A 412 20.13 -13.55 20.26
C LYS A 412 19.89 -14.92 20.88
N ALA A 413 18.67 -15.44 20.74
CA ALA A 413 18.29 -16.75 21.24
C ALA A 413 18.99 -17.87 20.46
N SER A 414 19.36 -18.95 21.15
CA SER A 414 19.92 -20.14 20.52
C SER A 414 18.84 -21.03 19.95
N LEU A 415 18.94 -21.34 18.65
CA LEU A 415 18.07 -22.31 17.99
C LEU A 415 18.33 -23.73 18.51
N ILE A 416 19.61 -24.09 18.65
CA ILE A 416 20.06 -25.44 19.06
C ILE A 416 19.65 -25.73 20.50
N ASP A 417 19.92 -24.78 21.40
CA ASP A 417 19.62 -24.90 22.82
C ASP A 417 18.13 -24.65 23.14
N LYS A 418 17.33 -24.35 22.13
CA LYS A 418 15.87 -24.07 22.24
C LYS A 418 15.53 -22.98 23.26
N ASP A 419 16.33 -21.91 23.32
CA ASP A 419 16.08 -20.79 24.22
C ASP A 419 14.66 -20.24 24.06
N PRO A 420 14.00 -19.77 25.13
CA PRO A 420 12.75 -19.04 25.03
C PRO A 420 12.96 -17.73 24.27
N ILE A 421 12.04 -17.39 23.36
CA ILE A 421 12.12 -16.20 22.53
C ILE A 421 11.04 -15.21 22.98
N PRO A 422 11.41 -14.19 23.79
CA PRO A 422 10.44 -13.23 24.28
C PRO A 422 9.94 -12.31 23.18
N VAL A 423 8.76 -11.69 23.40
CA VAL A 423 8.22 -10.62 22.57
C VAL A 423 8.61 -9.28 23.19
N TYR A 424 9.19 -8.39 22.38
CA TYR A 424 9.55 -7.06 22.85
C TYR A 424 8.31 -6.23 23.23
N LYS A 425 8.31 -5.69 24.45
CA LYS A 425 7.33 -4.73 24.91
C LYS A 425 8.01 -3.39 25.21
N GLU A 426 7.49 -2.30 24.67
CA GLU A 426 8.05 -0.96 24.91
C GLU A 426 7.93 -0.61 26.41
N GLY A 427 9.07 -0.27 27.05
CA GLY A 427 9.15 -0.02 28.50
C GLY A 427 9.51 -1.24 29.35
N ASP A 428 9.69 -2.40 28.74
CA ASP A 428 10.18 -3.59 29.45
C ASP A 428 11.67 -3.41 29.78
N ARG A 429 12.01 -3.56 31.08
CA ARG A 429 13.39 -3.48 31.61
C ARG A 429 13.98 -4.86 31.91
N LEU A 430 13.31 -5.95 31.50
CA LEU A 430 13.78 -7.30 31.75
C LEU A 430 15.02 -7.58 30.89
N GLU A 431 16.09 -8.01 31.56
CA GLU A 431 17.28 -8.54 30.88
C GLU A 431 17.05 -10.03 30.63
N TYR A 432 17.15 -10.42 29.35
CA TYR A 432 17.01 -11.80 28.93
C TYR A 432 18.39 -12.40 28.69
N HIS A 433 18.67 -13.53 29.35
CA HIS A 433 19.88 -14.30 29.18
C HIS A 433 19.61 -15.46 28.22
N PHE A 434 20.54 -15.66 27.27
CA PHE A 434 20.46 -16.73 26.27
C PHE A 434 21.64 -17.68 26.45
N SER A 435 21.44 -18.98 26.11
CA SER A 435 22.40 -20.05 26.30
C SER A 435 23.61 -19.90 25.39
N GLY A 436 23.40 -19.43 24.15
CA GLY A 436 24.45 -19.25 23.16
C GLY A 436 24.85 -17.76 23.00
N LYS A 437 25.89 -17.52 22.23
CA LYS A 437 26.40 -16.17 21.94
C LYS A 437 26.85 -16.02 20.49
N ARG A 438 26.78 -14.79 19.98
CA ARG A 438 27.33 -14.45 18.66
C ARG A 438 28.84 -14.21 18.79
N ILE A 439 29.67 -15.06 18.19
CA ILE A 439 31.13 -14.99 18.27
C ILE A 439 31.75 -14.12 17.17
N SER A 440 31.07 -14.01 16.02
CA SER A 440 31.46 -13.12 14.93
C SER A 440 30.20 -12.62 14.18
N ARG A 441 30.39 -11.76 13.17
CA ARG A 441 29.25 -11.24 12.37
C ARG A 441 28.41 -12.35 11.73
N GLY A 442 29.03 -13.44 11.28
CA GLY A 442 28.36 -14.55 10.58
C GLY A 442 28.22 -15.83 11.40
N GLN A 443 28.69 -15.88 12.67
CA GLN A 443 28.77 -17.09 13.45
C GLN A 443 28.12 -16.95 14.82
N TYR A 444 27.35 -17.93 15.18
CA TYR A 444 26.68 -18.10 16.46
C TYR A 444 27.11 -19.41 17.09
N GLU A 445 27.53 -19.38 18.35
CA GLU A 445 27.96 -20.52 19.13
C GLU A 445 26.89 -20.90 20.16
N SER A 446 26.46 -22.16 20.16
CA SER A 446 25.55 -22.72 21.17
C SER A 446 26.25 -22.95 22.51
N LYS A 447 25.49 -23.29 23.55
CA LYS A 447 26.02 -23.63 24.88
C LYS A 447 27.09 -24.74 24.84
N GLU A 448 26.89 -25.73 23.97
CA GLU A 448 27.78 -26.86 23.80
C GLU A 448 28.94 -26.62 22.80
N GLY A 449 29.12 -25.41 22.34
CA GLY A 449 30.20 -25.05 21.41
C GLY A 449 29.91 -25.34 19.94
N THR A 450 28.71 -25.76 19.58
CA THR A 450 28.33 -25.97 18.18
C THR A 450 28.21 -24.63 17.47
N ILE A 451 28.96 -24.46 16.36
CA ILE A 451 28.95 -23.24 15.57
C ILE A 451 27.92 -23.32 14.44
N LEU A 452 27.04 -22.34 14.39
CA LEU A 452 26.00 -22.20 13.38
C LEU A 452 26.14 -20.84 12.68
N ASN A 453 25.71 -20.73 11.42
CA ASN A 453 25.58 -19.42 10.80
C ASN A 453 24.54 -18.57 11.56
N ALA A 454 24.91 -17.34 11.92
CA ALA A 454 24.08 -16.47 12.76
C ALA A 454 22.73 -16.11 12.13
N ASP A 455 22.67 -15.96 10.79
CA ASP A 455 21.43 -15.64 10.08
C ASP A 455 20.54 -16.88 9.93
N VAL A 456 21.15 -18.08 9.86
CA VAL A 456 20.42 -19.37 9.91
C VAL A 456 19.81 -19.60 11.29
N ASN A 457 20.55 -19.26 12.38
CA ASN A 457 20.01 -19.24 13.74
C ASN A 457 18.77 -18.32 13.84
N GLY A 458 18.86 -17.10 13.25
CA GLY A 458 17.75 -16.15 13.18
C GLY A 458 16.54 -16.74 12.45
N ALA A 459 16.74 -17.31 11.26
CA ALA A 459 15.66 -17.91 10.46
C ALA A 459 14.95 -19.07 11.18
N GLY A 460 15.69 -19.91 11.91
CA GLY A 460 15.13 -20.97 12.72
C GLY A 460 14.29 -20.44 13.88
N ASN A 461 14.77 -19.43 14.57
CA ASN A 461 14.06 -18.79 15.67
C ASN A 461 12.81 -18.04 15.19
N ILE A 462 12.77 -17.51 13.96
CA ILE A 462 11.57 -16.95 13.32
C ILE A 462 10.49 -18.04 13.17
N ILE A 463 10.86 -19.27 12.75
CA ILE A 463 9.93 -20.40 12.72
C ILE A 463 9.40 -20.67 14.13
N ARG A 464 10.29 -20.77 15.14
CA ARG A 464 9.91 -21.11 16.53
C ARG A 464 9.00 -20.07 17.18
N LYS A 465 9.04 -18.81 16.77
CA LYS A 465 8.09 -17.79 17.24
C LYS A 465 6.64 -18.07 16.87
N VAL A 466 6.41 -18.73 15.74
CA VAL A 466 5.06 -19.08 15.26
C VAL A 466 4.72 -20.52 15.60
N TYR A 467 5.69 -21.39 15.47
CA TYR A 467 5.57 -22.84 15.72
C TYR A 467 6.67 -23.31 16.70
N PRO A 468 6.45 -23.17 18.02
CA PRO A 468 7.50 -23.43 19.02
C PRO A 468 8.15 -24.82 18.94
N ASN A 469 7.37 -25.83 18.59
CA ASN A 469 7.79 -27.24 18.56
C ASN A 469 8.29 -27.67 17.17
N ALA A 470 8.49 -26.75 16.22
CA ALA A 470 8.84 -27.08 14.83
C ALA A 470 10.17 -27.86 14.68
N PHE A 471 11.07 -27.78 15.64
CA PHE A 471 12.39 -28.43 15.62
C PHE A 471 12.53 -29.56 16.64
N ASP A 472 11.44 -30.07 17.23
CA ASP A 472 11.55 -31.13 18.27
C ASP A 472 12.05 -32.46 17.74
N THR A 473 11.81 -32.72 16.46
CA THR A 473 12.26 -33.95 15.77
C THR A 473 13.59 -33.77 15.01
N VAL A 474 14.18 -32.59 15.00
CA VAL A 474 15.42 -32.27 14.27
C VAL A 474 16.60 -32.44 15.21
N SER A 475 17.44 -33.42 14.96
CA SER A 475 18.64 -33.75 15.77
C SER A 475 19.94 -33.22 15.15
N ASP A 476 19.99 -32.98 13.84
CA ASP A 476 21.18 -32.53 13.13
C ASP A 476 21.03 -31.12 12.61
N PHE A 477 21.90 -30.23 13.10
CA PHE A 477 22.00 -28.81 12.71
C PHE A 477 23.30 -28.53 11.95
N SER A 478 24.01 -29.51 11.45
CA SER A 478 25.21 -29.35 10.62
C SER A 478 24.85 -28.90 9.21
N TYR A 479 24.52 -27.61 9.06
CA TYR A 479 24.12 -27.04 7.79
C TYR A 479 25.27 -26.37 7.06
N THR A 480 25.55 -26.79 5.83
CA THR A 480 26.33 -25.99 4.86
C THR A 480 25.39 -25.10 4.09
N ASN A 481 25.61 -23.78 4.15
CA ASN A 481 24.77 -22.81 3.47
C ASN A 481 25.08 -22.74 1.97
N LYS A 482 24.04 -22.71 1.14
CA LYS A 482 24.16 -22.42 -0.29
C LYS A 482 23.83 -20.94 -0.54
N THR A 483 24.81 -20.19 -1.06
CA THR A 483 24.55 -18.81 -1.52
C THR A 483 23.95 -18.82 -2.93
N VAL A 484 22.86 -18.09 -3.12
CA VAL A 484 22.15 -17.96 -4.39
C VAL A 484 22.30 -16.54 -4.92
N CYS A 485 22.97 -16.42 -6.06
CA CYS A 485 23.06 -15.15 -6.77
C CYS A 485 22.01 -15.11 -7.91
N LEU A 486 20.97 -14.30 -7.76
CA LEU A 486 19.86 -14.20 -8.71
C LEU A 486 20.20 -13.47 -10.02
N LEU A 487 21.41 -12.91 -10.14
CA LEU A 487 21.86 -12.22 -11.37
C LEU A 487 22.14 -13.20 -12.53
N TYR A 488 22.66 -14.38 -12.25
CA TYR A 488 23.15 -15.34 -13.22
C TYR A 488 22.10 -16.34 -13.72
N THR A 489 20.81 -16.09 -13.47
CA THR A 489 19.72 -16.97 -13.95
C THR A 489 19.40 -16.81 -15.44
N SER A 490 20.04 -15.88 -16.14
CA SER A 490 20.01 -15.77 -17.62
C SER A 490 21.45 -15.73 -18.12
N PRO A 491 21.85 -16.55 -19.10
CA PRO A 491 23.16 -16.42 -19.72
C PRO A 491 23.34 -15.00 -20.24
N SER A 492 24.48 -14.40 -19.95
CA SER A 492 24.84 -13.12 -20.56
C SER A 492 24.94 -13.28 -22.08
N PRO A 493 24.49 -12.31 -22.89
CA PRO A 493 24.76 -12.31 -24.31
C PRO A 493 26.25 -12.36 -24.67
N ARG A 494 27.14 -12.26 -23.70
CA ARG A 494 28.60 -12.40 -23.85
C ARG A 494 29.11 -13.82 -23.58
N ASP A 495 28.24 -14.69 -23.06
CA ASP A 495 28.57 -16.10 -22.76
C ASP A 495 27.99 -17.04 -23.82
N ALA A 496 27.46 -16.50 -24.92
CA ALA A 496 26.96 -17.22 -26.11
C ALA A 496 27.98 -17.14 -27.25
#